data_db30c2cf8fdaa6e135b3d921dd30931e
#
_entry.id   db30c2cf8fdaa6e135b3d921dd30931e
#
_cell.length_a   1.000
_cell.length_b   1.000
_cell.length_c   1.000
_cell.angle_alpha   90.00
_cell.angle_beta   90.00
_cell.angle_gamma   90.00
#
_symmetry.space_group_name_H-M   'P 1'
#
loop_
_entity.id
_entity.type
_entity.pdbx_description
1 polymer ?
#
loop_
_entity_poly.entity_id
_entity_poly.type
_entity_poly.pdbx_seq_one_letter_code
_entity_poly.pdbx_strand_id
1 'polypeptide(L)'
;MRGEDQRAASFFSYVSLEQRIPADHPLRPIRELVDEALRSLSPAFNKLYARDGRPSIPPERLLRALLLQAFYTVRSERLLMQQLDYNLLFRWFVGLSADDPVWDATVFCKNRDRLLDGDIAAKFMTSVLNLPMVRNLLASDHFSVDGTLIEAWASMKSFVPKDEGGKPPADRGSDCGAGRNAERDFHGEKRSNETHASTTDPDARLFRKGAGKEAKLCHMGHLMTENRHNIIVDARLTEANGTAERTTALDMIDDNAHPGSTVGADKNYDTAEFVAGAVNVAVCRMSRRTTPTAAPRLMGAPRVIGVTP
;
A
#
# COMPACT_ATOMS: atom_id res chain seq x y z
N MET A 1 -10.78 -36.36 33.53
CA MET A 1 -11.81 -37.15 32.80
C MET A 1 -11.74 -36.81 31.32
N ARG A 2 -11.76 -37.80 30.45
CA ARG A 2 -11.84 -37.58 29.00
C ARG A 2 -13.29 -37.19 28.66
N GLY A 3 -13.47 -36.01 27.97
CA GLY A 3 -14.79 -35.62 27.45
C GLY A 3 -15.23 -36.52 26.30
N GLU A 4 -16.56 -36.67 26.14
CA GLU A 4 -17.14 -37.42 25.04
C GLU A 4 -17.06 -36.59 23.73
N ASP A 5 -16.74 -37.27 22.61
CA ASP A 5 -16.77 -36.70 21.26
C ASP A 5 -18.24 -36.71 20.74
N GLN A 6 -18.98 -35.65 21.11
CA GLN A 6 -20.35 -35.46 20.64
C GLN A 6 -20.39 -34.55 19.42
N ARG A 7 -20.87 -35.10 18.30
CA ARG A 7 -21.09 -34.32 17.07
C ARG A 7 -22.48 -33.68 17.10
N ALA A 8 -22.53 -32.36 17.16
CA ALA A 8 -23.78 -31.63 17.06
C ALA A 8 -24.31 -31.67 15.62
N ALA A 9 -25.48 -32.24 15.41
CA ALA A 9 -26.16 -32.27 14.11
C ALA A 9 -27.29 -31.22 14.01
N SER A 10 -27.19 -30.11 14.75
CA SER A 10 -28.17 -29.04 14.71
C SER A 10 -28.02 -28.19 13.47
N PHE A 11 -29.12 -28.03 12.71
CA PHE A 11 -29.18 -27.23 11.48
C PHE A 11 -29.33 -25.71 11.72
N PHE A 12 -29.68 -25.30 12.94
CA PHE A 12 -29.94 -23.89 13.25
C PHE A 12 -29.08 -23.40 14.41
N SER A 13 -28.55 -22.22 14.27
CA SER A 13 -27.87 -21.49 15.33
C SER A 13 -28.50 -20.10 15.49
N TYR A 14 -28.87 -19.76 16.71
CA TYR A 14 -29.44 -18.43 17.06
C TYR A 14 -28.39 -17.43 17.55
N VAL A 15 -27.11 -17.74 17.36
CA VAL A 15 -26.00 -16.86 17.79
C VAL A 15 -25.68 -15.84 16.69
N SER A 16 -25.81 -14.56 17.01
CA SER A 16 -25.39 -13.51 16.08
C SER A 16 -23.86 -13.47 15.98
N LEU A 17 -23.33 -13.05 14.81
CA LEU A 17 -21.89 -12.86 14.62
C LEU A 17 -21.31 -11.86 15.63
N GLU A 18 -22.07 -10.82 15.98
CA GLU A 18 -21.68 -9.81 16.96
C GLU A 18 -21.46 -10.38 18.36
N GLN A 19 -22.30 -11.32 18.78
CA GLN A 19 -22.16 -12.03 20.06
C GLN A 19 -21.05 -13.09 20.05
N ARG A 20 -20.73 -13.62 18.86
CA ARG A 20 -19.72 -14.67 18.72
C ARG A 20 -18.31 -14.14 18.83
N ILE A 21 -18.07 -12.89 18.41
CA ILE A 21 -16.74 -12.28 18.44
C ILE A 21 -16.49 -11.70 19.85
N PRO A 22 -15.38 -12.05 20.51
CA PRO A 22 -15.03 -11.53 21.83
C PRO A 22 -15.07 -10.00 21.90
N ALA A 23 -15.52 -9.44 23.02
CA ALA A 23 -15.65 -7.99 23.20
C ALA A 23 -14.30 -7.27 23.14
N ASP A 24 -13.23 -7.94 23.54
CA ASP A 24 -11.83 -7.44 23.55
C ASP A 24 -11.06 -7.75 22.26
N HIS A 25 -11.72 -8.26 21.22
CA HIS A 25 -11.03 -8.64 19.98
C HIS A 25 -10.44 -7.39 19.28
N PRO A 26 -9.15 -7.44 18.85
CA PRO A 26 -8.45 -6.28 18.27
C PRO A 26 -9.11 -5.67 17.02
N LEU A 27 -9.86 -6.46 16.26
CA LEU A 27 -10.58 -5.94 15.09
C LEU A 27 -11.80 -5.09 15.43
N ARG A 28 -12.29 -5.06 16.69
CA ARG A 28 -13.45 -4.22 17.06
C ARG A 28 -13.16 -2.73 16.93
N PRO A 29 -12.14 -2.17 17.60
CA PRO A 29 -11.80 -0.76 17.43
C PRO A 29 -11.37 -0.44 16.00
N ILE A 30 -10.69 -1.37 15.31
CA ILE A 30 -10.32 -1.19 13.90
C ILE A 30 -11.57 -1.08 13.02
N ARG A 31 -12.59 -1.92 13.25
CA ARG A 31 -13.84 -1.86 12.49
C ARG A 31 -14.55 -0.53 12.67
N GLU A 32 -14.62 -0.02 13.89
CA GLU A 32 -15.22 1.29 14.17
C GLU A 32 -14.51 2.42 13.42
N LEU A 33 -13.17 2.46 13.45
CA LEU A 33 -12.37 3.41 12.68
C LEU A 33 -12.61 3.29 11.17
N VAL A 34 -12.62 2.06 10.66
CA VAL A 34 -12.87 1.79 9.24
C VAL A 34 -14.26 2.23 8.85
N ASP A 35 -15.27 1.95 9.65
CA ASP A 35 -16.66 2.31 9.38
C ASP A 35 -16.86 3.83 9.35
N GLU A 36 -16.15 4.57 10.20
CA GLU A 36 -16.17 6.03 10.20
C GLU A 36 -15.48 6.61 8.96
N ALA A 37 -14.30 6.09 8.61
CA ALA A 37 -13.59 6.48 7.40
C ALA A 37 -14.41 6.18 6.12
N LEU A 38 -15.04 5.00 6.04
CA LEU A 38 -15.88 4.61 4.92
C LEU A 38 -17.12 5.51 4.75
N ARG A 39 -17.72 5.94 5.85
CA ARG A 39 -18.84 6.89 5.82
C ARG A 39 -18.45 8.21 5.18
N SER A 40 -17.25 8.71 5.46
CA SER A 40 -16.74 9.96 4.85
C SER A 40 -16.44 9.81 3.36
N LEU A 41 -16.17 8.58 2.87
CA LEU A 41 -15.90 8.28 1.46
C LEU A 41 -17.16 8.05 0.61
N SER A 42 -18.35 7.99 1.20
CA SER A 42 -19.59 7.75 0.48
C SER A 42 -19.81 8.66 -0.76
N PRO A 43 -19.47 9.97 -0.72
CA PRO A 43 -19.57 10.81 -1.90
C PRO A 43 -18.60 10.41 -3.04
N ALA A 44 -17.42 9.89 -2.68
CA ALA A 44 -16.45 9.40 -3.67
C ALA A 44 -16.94 8.10 -4.31
N PHE A 45 -17.50 7.19 -3.54
CA PHE A 45 -18.10 5.95 -4.04
C PHE A 45 -19.25 6.24 -5.03
N ASN A 46 -20.12 7.19 -4.71
CA ASN A 46 -21.23 7.57 -5.60
C ASN A 46 -20.78 8.09 -6.97
N LYS A 47 -19.55 8.59 -7.10
CA LYS A 47 -18.97 9.02 -8.38
C LYS A 47 -18.43 7.84 -9.20
N LEU A 48 -18.03 6.74 -8.54
CA LEU A 48 -17.45 5.58 -9.21
C LEU A 48 -18.49 4.57 -9.71
N TYR A 49 -19.69 4.60 -9.13
CA TYR A 49 -20.73 3.65 -9.44
C TYR A 49 -21.87 4.32 -10.23
N ALA A 50 -22.33 3.64 -11.28
CA ALA A 50 -23.50 4.08 -12.02
C ALA A 50 -24.76 4.03 -11.13
N ARG A 51 -25.73 4.92 -11.43
CA ARG A 51 -27.01 4.97 -10.71
C ARG A 51 -27.92 3.78 -11.07
N ASP A 52 -27.79 3.28 -12.28
CA ASP A 52 -28.63 2.22 -12.84
C ASP A 52 -27.79 0.98 -13.16
N GLY A 53 -28.41 -0.19 -13.15
CA GLY A 53 -27.79 -1.45 -13.50
C GLY A 53 -27.83 -2.50 -12.40
N ARG A 54 -27.15 -3.64 -12.63
CA ARG A 54 -27.06 -4.72 -11.66
C ARG A 54 -26.23 -4.27 -10.44
N PRO A 55 -26.69 -4.45 -9.20
CA PRO A 55 -25.91 -4.17 -8.00
C PRO A 55 -24.58 -4.91 -8.02
N SER A 56 -23.50 -4.18 -7.76
CA SER A 56 -22.16 -4.74 -7.61
C SER A 56 -21.83 -4.96 -6.13
N ILE A 57 -20.63 -5.48 -5.85
CA ILE A 57 -20.13 -5.55 -4.46
C ILE A 57 -20.10 -4.13 -3.88
N PRO A 58 -20.72 -3.87 -2.71
CA PRO A 58 -20.60 -2.59 -2.05
C PRO A 58 -19.13 -2.23 -1.78
N PRO A 59 -18.67 -1.02 -2.12
CA PRO A 59 -17.27 -0.63 -1.94
C PRO A 59 -16.81 -0.72 -0.49
N GLU A 60 -17.70 -0.51 0.46
CA GLU A 60 -17.42 -0.64 1.89
C GLU A 60 -17.07 -2.09 2.27
N ARG A 61 -17.83 -3.06 1.77
CA ARG A 61 -17.54 -4.49 2.00
C ARG A 61 -16.25 -4.90 1.31
N LEU A 62 -16.01 -4.39 0.11
CA LEU A 62 -14.81 -4.66 -0.67
C LEU A 62 -13.56 -4.15 0.06
N LEU A 63 -13.58 -2.92 0.57
CA LEU A 63 -12.46 -2.34 1.32
C LEU A 63 -12.21 -3.08 2.64
N ARG A 64 -13.25 -3.45 3.39
CA ARG A 64 -13.07 -4.26 4.60
C ARG A 64 -12.45 -5.64 4.28
N ALA A 65 -12.84 -6.26 3.16
CA ALA A 65 -12.24 -7.52 2.73
C ALA A 65 -10.77 -7.37 2.34
N LEU A 66 -10.39 -6.27 1.64
CA LEU A 66 -8.99 -5.95 1.32
C LEU A 66 -8.15 -5.67 2.59
N LEU A 67 -8.72 -5.01 3.58
CA LEU A 67 -8.05 -4.82 4.88
C LEU A 67 -7.78 -6.15 5.58
N LEU A 68 -8.75 -7.09 5.57
CA LEU A 68 -8.51 -8.43 6.11
C LEU A 68 -7.40 -9.16 5.34
N GLN A 69 -7.38 -9.01 4.02
CA GLN A 69 -6.32 -9.59 3.19
C GLN A 69 -4.94 -9.10 3.64
N ALA A 70 -4.81 -7.80 3.92
CA ALA A 70 -3.58 -7.21 4.43
C ALA A 70 -3.27 -7.64 5.87
N PHE A 71 -4.20 -7.54 6.81
CA PHE A 71 -3.98 -7.83 8.23
C PHE A 71 -3.65 -9.30 8.50
N TYR A 72 -4.24 -10.21 7.73
CA TYR A 72 -4.04 -11.66 7.88
C TYR A 72 -3.11 -12.25 6.82
N THR A 73 -2.44 -11.41 6.03
CA THR A 73 -1.48 -11.84 4.99
C THR A 73 -2.06 -12.91 4.05
N VAL A 74 -3.34 -12.75 3.67
CA VAL A 74 -4.02 -13.68 2.76
C VAL A 74 -3.49 -13.49 1.34
N ARG A 75 -2.81 -14.50 0.80
CA ARG A 75 -2.00 -14.38 -0.41
C ARG A 75 -2.77 -14.24 -1.73
N SER A 76 -4.05 -14.59 -1.76
CA SER A 76 -4.85 -14.53 -2.99
C SER A 76 -6.31 -14.24 -2.70
N GLU A 77 -6.98 -13.62 -3.67
CA GLU A 77 -8.42 -13.35 -3.60
C GLU A 77 -9.23 -14.64 -3.52
N ARG A 78 -8.81 -15.72 -4.17
CA ARG A 78 -9.47 -17.03 -4.04
C ARG A 78 -9.43 -17.53 -2.60
N LEU A 79 -8.28 -17.44 -1.93
CA LEU A 79 -8.17 -17.82 -0.53
C LEU A 79 -8.98 -16.88 0.37
N LEU A 80 -9.03 -15.58 0.06
CA LEU A 80 -9.86 -14.63 0.78
C LEU A 80 -11.33 -14.98 0.67
N MET A 81 -11.83 -15.33 -0.52
CA MET A 81 -13.23 -15.77 -0.71
C MET A 81 -13.51 -17.05 0.07
N GLN A 82 -12.60 -18.02 0.08
CA GLN A 82 -12.73 -19.22 0.91
C GLN A 82 -12.80 -18.90 2.41
N GLN A 83 -11.94 -17.98 2.89
CA GLN A 83 -11.99 -17.53 4.28
C GLN A 83 -13.32 -16.83 4.59
N LEU A 84 -13.82 -15.99 3.70
CA LEU A 84 -15.11 -15.33 3.86
C LEU A 84 -16.29 -16.33 3.88
N ASP A 85 -16.15 -17.50 3.26
CA ASP A 85 -17.21 -18.49 3.19
C ASP A 85 -17.50 -19.15 4.55
N TYR A 86 -16.47 -19.46 5.33
CA TYR A 86 -16.62 -20.20 6.57
C TYR A 86 -16.03 -19.53 7.84
N ASN A 87 -15.25 -18.43 7.70
CA ASN A 87 -14.68 -17.74 8.84
C ASN A 87 -15.63 -16.67 9.37
N LEU A 88 -16.27 -16.94 10.51
CA LEU A 88 -17.24 -16.04 11.12
C LEU A 88 -16.66 -14.67 11.50
N LEU A 89 -15.39 -14.59 11.91
CA LEU A 89 -14.70 -13.34 12.20
C LEU A 89 -14.56 -12.46 10.95
N PHE A 90 -14.20 -13.08 9.82
CA PHE A 90 -14.06 -12.37 8.55
C PHE A 90 -15.43 -11.88 8.04
N ARG A 91 -16.46 -12.73 8.13
CA ARG A 91 -17.83 -12.36 7.79
C ARG A 91 -18.32 -11.19 8.62
N TRP A 92 -18.11 -11.26 9.94
CA TRP A 92 -18.46 -10.18 10.85
C TRP A 92 -17.76 -8.86 10.47
N PHE A 93 -16.45 -8.88 10.24
CA PHE A 93 -15.68 -7.67 9.92
C PHE A 93 -16.12 -7.04 8.61
N VAL A 94 -16.38 -7.84 7.58
CA VAL A 94 -16.85 -7.38 6.26
C VAL A 94 -18.30 -6.91 6.29
N GLY A 95 -19.11 -7.44 7.20
CA GLY A 95 -20.55 -7.16 7.30
C GLY A 95 -21.39 -8.10 6.46
N LEU A 96 -20.97 -9.37 6.36
CA LEU A 96 -21.75 -10.46 5.79
C LEU A 96 -22.50 -11.20 6.89
N SER A 97 -23.76 -11.59 6.64
CA SER A 97 -24.48 -12.51 7.51
C SER A 97 -23.92 -13.93 7.42
N ALA A 98 -24.26 -14.80 8.36
CA ALA A 98 -23.83 -16.20 8.32
C ALA A 98 -24.25 -16.92 7.02
N ASP A 99 -25.40 -16.55 6.46
CA ASP A 99 -26.02 -17.18 5.29
C ASP A 99 -25.80 -16.40 3.97
N ASP A 100 -25.19 -15.21 4.02
CA ASP A 100 -24.93 -14.44 2.79
C ASP A 100 -23.97 -15.19 1.86
N PRO A 101 -24.25 -15.29 0.56
CA PRO A 101 -23.31 -15.87 -0.40
C PRO A 101 -22.06 -15.00 -0.51
N VAL A 102 -20.90 -15.63 -0.66
CA VAL A 102 -19.63 -14.97 -0.93
C VAL A 102 -19.46 -14.75 -2.45
N TRP A 103 -18.76 -13.73 -2.81
CA TRP A 103 -18.53 -13.38 -4.21
C TRP A 103 -17.54 -14.33 -4.88
N ASP A 104 -17.62 -14.41 -6.20
CA ASP A 104 -16.57 -15.05 -6.99
C ASP A 104 -15.31 -14.19 -6.99
N ALA A 105 -14.13 -14.83 -7.00
CA ALA A 105 -12.83 -14.15 -6.96
C ALA A 105 -12.62 -13.21 -8.17
N THR A 106 -13.10 -13.59 -9.36
CA THR A 106 -13.01 -12.73 -10.56
C THR A 106 -13.89 -11.50 -10.46
N VAL A 107 -15.07 -11.64 -9.86
CA VAL A 107 -15.95 -10.48 -9.61
C VAL A 107 -15.31 -9.55 -8.59
N PHE A 108 -14.69 -10.12 -7.55
CA PHE A 108 -13.96 -9.35 -6.54
C PHE A 108 -12.81 -8.56 -7.16
N CYS A 109 -11.94 -9.19 -7.96
CA CYS A 109 -10.82 -8.53 -8.64
C CYS A 109 -11.28 -7.35 -9.51
N LYS A 110 -12.28 -7.55 -10.36
CA LYS A 110 -12.82 -6.47 -11.23
C LYS A 110 -13.36 -5.28 -10.43
N ASN A 111 -13.94 -5.52 -9.27
CA ASN A 111 -14.43 -4.43 -8.41
C ASN A 111 -13.29 -3.76 -7.64
N ARG A 112 -12.25 -4.50 -7.23
CA ARG A 112 -11.02 -3.96 -6.65
C ARG A 112 -10.33 -2.99 -7.64
N ASP A 113 -10.16 -3.40 -8.89
CA ASP A 113 -9.52 -2.59 -9.93
C ASP A 113 -10.25 -1.26 -10.12
N ARG A 114 -11.59 -1.26 -10.08
CA ARG A 114 -12.38 -0.02 -10.09
C ARG A 114 -12.07 0.92 -8.92
N LEU A 115 -11.80 0.39 -7.72
CA LEU A 115 -11.41 1.21 -6.58
C LEU A 115 -10.00 1.78 -6.74
N LEU A 116 -9.09 1.03 -7.36
CA LEU A 116 -7.74 1.49 -7.68
C LEU A 116 -7.79 2.65 -8.68
N ASP A 117 -8.56 2.51 -9.76
CA ASP A 117 -8.78 3.58 -10.76
C ASP A 117 -9.35 4.85 -10.13
N GLY A 118 -10.12 4.72 -9.06
CA GLY A 118 -10.71 5.84 -8.32
C GLY A 118 -9.81 6.47 -7.27
N ASP A 119 -8.58 6.01 -7.12
CA ASP A 119 -7.63 6.46 -6.08
C ASP A 119 -8.21 6.35 -4.65
N ILE A 120 -9.01 5.32 -4.43
CA ILE A 120 -9.74 5.15 -3.17
C ILE A 120 -8.79 4.79 -2.02
N ALA A 121 -7.69 4.11 -2.29
CA ALA A 121 -6.73 3.74 -1.24
C ALA A 121 -6.10 4.98 -0.57
N ALA A 122 -5.64 5.96 -1.37
CA ALA A 122 -5.08 7.21 -0.85
C ALA A 122 -6.14 8.05 -0.13
N LYS A 123 -7.36 8.13 -0.69
CA LYS A 123 -8.49 8.80 -0.05
C LYS A 123 -8.88 8.15 1.27
N PHE A 124 -8.84 6.81 1.34
CA PHE A 124 -9.11 6.07 2.58
C PHE A 124 -8.05 6.36 3.65
N MET A 125 -6.76 6.32 3.28
CA MET A 125 -5.68 6.69 4.20
C MET A 125 -5.85 8.12 4.73
N THR A 126 -6.07 9.08 3.84
CA THR A 126 -6.34 10.48 4.21
C THR A 126 -7.55 10.59 5.15
N SER A 127 -8.61 9.84 4.87
CA SER A 127 -9.81 9.82 5.71
C SER A 127 -9.50 9.31 7.11
N VAL A 128 -8.75 8.20 7.23
CA VAL A 128 -8.34 7.63 8.54
C VAL A 128 -7.48 8.64 9.32
N LEU A 129 -6.50 9.27 8.68
CA LEU A 129 -5.62 10.26 9.33
C LEU A 129 -6.38 11.50 9.81
N ASN A 130 -7.49 11.85 9.15
CA ASN A 130 -8.33 12.98 9.53
C ASN A 130 -9.37 12.66 10.62
N LEU A 131 -9.54 11.41 11.02
CA LEU A 131 -10.42 11.06 12.12
C LEU A 131 -9.97 11.76 13.41
N PRO A 132 -10.87 12.37 14.20
CA PRO A 132 -10.49 13.15 15.38
C PRO A 132 -9.60 12.38 16.35
N MET A 133 -9.88 11.10 16.57
CA MET A 133 -9.09 10.27 17.48
C MET A 133 -7.69 9.97 16.94
N VAL A 134 -7.52 9.79 15.63
CA VAL A 134 -6.21 9.59 15.01
C VAL A 134 -5.45 10.91 14.97
N ARG A 135 -6.12 11.99 14.57
CA ARG A 135 -5.52 13.33 14.47
C ARG A 135 -4.93 13.82 15.78
N ASN A 136 -5.56 13.49 16.91
CA ASN A 136 -5.05 13.84 18.25
C ASN A 136 -3.77 13.07 18.62
N LEU A 137 -3.48 11.95 17.95
CA LEU A 137 -2.25 11.19 18.15
C LEU A 137 -1.11 11.68 17.24
N LEU A 138 -1.43 12.38 16.14
CA LEU A 138 -0.41 12.85 15.19
C LEU A 138 0.41 13.98 15.81
N ALA A 139 1.72 13.74 15.93
CA ALA A 139 2.70 14.77 16.29
C ALA A 139 3.29 15.40 15.01
N SER A 140 3.57 16.69 15.08
CA SER A 140 4.14 17.46 13.97
C SER A 140 5.63 17.78 14.12
N ASP A 141 6.25 17.29 15.21
CA ASP A 141 7.58 17.73 15.61
C ASP A 141 8.71 16.92 14.98
N HIS A 142 8.50 15.59 14.89
CA HIS A 142 9.55 14.66 14.49
C HIS A 142 9.00 13.61 13.54
N PHE A 143 9.64 13.50 12.37
CA PHE A 143 9.29 12.52 11.35
C PHE A 143 10.47 11.63 10.99
N SER A 144 10.20 10.46 10.44
CA SER A 144 11.19 9.60 9.80
C SER A 144 10.73 9.24 8.39
N VAL A 145 11.65 9.23 7.44
CA VAL A 145 11.41 8.78 6.07
C VAL A 145 12.26 7.56 5.78
N ASP A 146 11.67 6.58 5.12
CA ASP A 146 12.37 5.36 4.70
C ASP A 146 11.83 4.87 3.36
N GLY A 147 12.72 4.27 2.56
CA GLY A 147 12.40 3.65 1.29
C GLY A 147 12.65 2.14 1.34
N THR A 148 11.70 1.36 0.83
CA THR A 148 11.83 -0.09 0.72
C THR A 148 11.53 -0.59 -0.67
N LEU A 149 12.24 -1.63 -1.11
CA LEU A 149 11.93 -2.30 -2.37
C LEU A 149 10.77 -3.27 -2.17
N ILE A 150 9.74 -3.13 -3.00
CA ILE A 150 8.59 -4.02 -3.04
C ILE A 150 8.73 -4.89 -4.29
N GLU A 151 8.91 -6.19 -4.11
CA GLU A 151 9.02 -7.13 -5.25
C GLU A 151 7.70 -7.15 -6.01
N ALA A 152 7.78 -6.95 -7.34
CA ALA A 152 6.63 -7.06 -8.20
C ALA A 152 6.15 -8.50 -8.29
N TRP A 153 4.85 -8.70 -8.42
CA TRP A 153 4.25 -10.01 -8.67
C TRP A 153 4.46 -10.45 -10.15
N ALA A 154 5.69 -10.27 -10.63
CA ALA A 154 6.09 -10.53 -12.00
C ALA A 154 7.33 -11.44 -12.02
N SER A 155 7.27 -12.49 -12.83
CA SER A 155 8.41 -13.38 -13.05
C SER A 155 9.45 -12.70 -13.94
N MET A 156 10.73 -12.98 -13.72
CA MET A 156 11.81 -12.60 -14.66
C MET A 156 11.60 -13.14 -16.10
N LYS A 157 10.73 -14.15 -16.28
CA LYS A 157 10.33 -14.63 -17.60
C LYS A 157 9.45 -13.65 -18.36
N SER A 158 8.70 -12.82 -17.65
CA SER A 158 7.86 -11.76 -18.24
C SER A 158 8.67 -10.54 -18.67
N PHE A 159 9.94 -10.45 -18.29
CA PHE A 159 10.82 -9.34 -18.64
C PHE A 159 11.41 -9.57 -20.04
N VAL A 160 10.75 -8.99 -21.04
CA VAL A 160 11.00 -9.19 -22.47
C VAL A 160 11.40 -7.89 -23.16
N PRO A 161 12.07 -7.96 -24.33
CA PRO A 161 12.38 -6.76 -25.12
C PRO A 161 11.11 -5.94 -25.42
N LYS A 162 11.24 -4.64 -25.36
CA LYS A 162 10.19 -3.69 -25.74
C LYS A 162 10.03 -3.68 -27.26
N ASP A 163 8.77 -3.54 -27.74
CA ASP A 163 8.50 -3.27 -29.15
C ASP A 163 8.96 -1.87 -29.56
N GLU A 164 8.97 -1.55 -30.83
CA GLU A 164 9.36 -0.23 -31.39
C GLU A 164 8.60 0.96 -30.76
N GLY A 165 7.44 0.71 -30.13
CA GLY A 165 6.67 1.69 -29.35
C GLY A 165 7.03 1.80 -27.87
N GLY A 166 8.07 1.11 -27.40
CA GLY A 166 8.54 1.14 -25.99
C GLY A 166 7.63 0.41 -25.00
N LYS A 167 6.61 -0.30 -25.48
CA LYS A 167 5.68 -1.09 -24.64
C LYS A 167 6.09 -2.57 -24.65
N PRO A 168 5.80 -3.33 -23.57
CA PRO A 168 5.94 -4.78 -23.64
C PRO A 168 4.99 -5.32 -24.71
N PRO A 169 5.38 -6.35 -25.50
CA PRO A 169 4.51 -6.96 -26.49
C PRO A 169 3.22 -7.44 -25.82
N ALA A 170 2.08 -7.14 -26.44
CA ALA A 170 0.79 -7.63 -25.99
C ALA A 170 0.85 -9.16 -25.87
N ASP A 171 0.27 -9.70 -24.79
CA ASP A 171 0.27 -11.11 -24.42
C ASP A 171 0.14 -12.02 -25.64
N ARG A 172 1.23 -12.63 -26.04
CA ARG A 172 1.21 -13.76 -27.00
C ARG A 172 0.63 -14.91 -26.21
N GLY A 173 -0.66 -15.13 -26.39
CA GLY A 173 -1.39 -16.22 -25.80
C GLY A 173 -0.52 -17.48 -25.77
N SER A 174 -0.54 -18.19 -24.67
CA SER A 174 0.31 -19.34 -24.38
C SER A 174 0.29 -20.35 -25.53
N ASP A 175 1.19 -20.17 -26.50
CA ASP A 175 1.51 -21.21 -27.46
C ASP A 175 2.36 -22.27 -26.74
N CYS A 176 1.68 -23.32 -26.30
CA CYS A 176 2.26 -24.46 -25.58
C CYS A 176 3.02 -25.42 -26.49
N GLY A 177 3.63 -24.93 -27.60
CA GLY A 177 4.32 -25.74 -28.59
C GLY A 177 5.84 -25.63 -28.66
N ALA A 178 6.46 -24.57 -28.08
CA ALA A 178 7.91 -24.44 -28.09
C ALA A 178 8.54 -25.09 -26.86
N GLY A 179 9.43 -26.04 -27.07
CA GLY A 179 10.15 -26.73 -25.98
C GLY A 179 10.81 -25.75 -25.01
N ARG A 180 10.85 -26.10 -23.73
CA ARG A 180 11.27 -25.30 -22.57
C ARG A 180 12.61 -24.54 -22.70
N ASN A 181 13.41 -24.76 -23.73
CA ASN A 181 14.76 -24.23 -23.89
C ASN A 181 15.05 -23.55 -25.25
N ALA A 182 14.08 -23.40 -26.15
CA ALA A 182 14.35 -22.99 -27.51
C ALA A 182 14.67 -21.50 -27.73
N GLU A 183 14.37 -20.60 -26.78
CA GLU A 183 14.55 -19.14 -26.95
C GLU A 183 15.30 -18.46 -25.80
N ARG A 184 16.14 -19.18 -25.09
CA ARG A 184 16.93 -18.57 -24.01
C ARG A 184 18.39 -18.57 -24.40
N ASP A 185 18.77 -17.55 -25.14
CA ASP A 185 20.17 -17.18 -25.20
C ASP A 185 20.57 -16.54 -23.84
N PHE A 186 21.19 -17.37 -23.00
CA PHE A 186 21.79 -16.92 -21.75
C PHE A 186 23.16 -16.28 -21.97
N HIS A 187 23.62 -16.19 -23.21
CA HIS A 187 24.94 -15.73 -23.58
C HIS A 187 24.92 -14.29 -24.07
N GLY A 188 25.07 -13.35 -23.14
CA GLY A 188 25.58 -12.01 -23.46
C GLY A 188 24.58 -10.86 -23.61
N GLU A 189 23.28 -11.08 -23.61
CA GLU A 189 22.33 -9.98 -23.72
C GLU A 189 22.15 -9.27 -22.36
N LYS A 190 22.63 -8.03 -22.31
CA LYS A 190 22.50 -7.19 -21.12
C LYS A 190 21.08 -6.65 -21.04
N ARG A 191 20.23 -7.29 -20.24
CA ARG A 191 18.87 -6.81 -19.97
C ARG A 191 18.89 -5.54 -19.14
N SER A 192 18.25 -4.50 -19.62
CA SER A 192 18.11 -3.20 -18.93
C SER A 192 16.68 -2.71 -19.00
N ASN A 193 16.30 -1.79 -18.10
CA ASN A 193 14.98 -1.15 -18.11
C ASN A 193 14.72 -0.30 -19.36
N GLU A 194 15.77 0.07 -20.08
CA GLU A 194 15.66 0.81 -21.36
C GLU A 194 15.19 -0.10 -22.47
N THR A 195 15.73 -1.33 -22.53
CA THR A 195 15.49 -2.28 -23.61
C THR A 195 14.40 -3.30 -23.33
N HIS A 196 14.09 -3.55 -22.05
CA HIS A 196 13.13 -4.57 -21.62
C HIS A 196 12.07 -4.00 -20.68
N ALA A 197 10.89 -4.62 -20.67
CA ALA A 197 9.82 -4.37 -19.70
C ALA A 197 9.09 -5.67 -19.35
N SER A 198 8.45 -5.72 -18.21
CA SER A 198 7.61 -6.86 -17.84
C SER A 198 6.27 -6.80 -18.54
N THR A 199 5.82 -7.92 -19.12
CA THR A 199 4.47 -8.05 -19.69
C THR A 199 3.41 -8.20 -18.63
N THR A 200 3.76 -8.72 -17.44
CA THR A 200 2.84 -8.92 -16.32
C THR A 200 2.63 -7.63 -15.51
N ASP A 201 3.71 -6.86 -15.32
CA ASP A 201 3.71 -5.60 -14.55
C ASP A 201 4.61 -4.60 -15.28
N PRO A 202 4.08 -3.80 -16.20
CA PRO A 202 4.85 -2.87 -17.02
C PRO A 202 5.57 -1.76 -16.25
N ASP A 203 5.09 -1.42 -15.06
CA ASP A 203 5.64 -0.37 -14.22
C ASP A 203 6.78 -0.88 -13.30
N ALA A 204 6.88 -2.21 -13.15
CA ALA A 204 7.99 -2.81 -12.41
C ALA A 204 9.32 -2.59 -13.12
N ARG A 205 10.34 -2.23 -12.36
CA ARG A 205 11.69 -1.99 -12.86
C ARG A 205 12.66 -3.04 -12.33
N LEU A 206 13.59 -3.47 -13.20
CA LEU A 206 14.70 -4.31 -12.78
C LEU A 206 15.65 -3.47 -11.94
N PHE A 207 15.74 -3.75 -10.67
CA PHE A 207 16.55 -2.99 -9.72
C PHE A 207 17.37 -3.89 -8.80
N ARG A 208 18.53 -3.39 -8.37
CA ARG A 208 19.47 -4.09 -7.50
C ARG A 208 19.75 -3.22 -6.27
N LYS A 209 19.46 -3.73 -5.08
CA LYS A 209 19.65 -3.00 -3.83
C LYS A 209 21.13 -2.69 -3.49
N GLY A 210 22.10 -3.35 -4.14
CA GLY A 210 23.52 -3.11 -3.92
C GLY A 210 24.41 -4.04 -4.75
N ALA A 211 25.71 -3.75 -4.75
CA ALA A 211 26.69 -4.58 -5.44
C ALA A 211 26.65 -6.02 -4.91
N GLY A 212 26.67 -7.01 -5.79
CA GLY A 212 26.61 -8.43 -5.44
C GLY A 212 25.23 -8.98 -5.07
N LYS A 213 24.18 -8.15 -5.01
CA LYS A 213 22.79 -8.61 -4.84
C LYS A 213 22.16 -8.94 -6.18
N GLU A 214 21.19 -9.86 -6.18
CA GLU A 214 20.40 -10.19 -7.37
C GLU A 214 19.54 -8.99 -7.77
N ALA A 215 19.39 -8.77 -9.09
CA ALA A 215 18.45 -7.79 -9.62
C ALA A 215 17.06 -8.42 -9.69
N LYS A 216 16.05 -7.71 -9.19
CA LYS A 216 14.66 -8.15 -9.14
C LYS A 216 13.76 -7.12 -9.79
N LEU A 217 12.63 -7.57 -10.34
CA LEU A 217 11.54 -6.69 -10.75
C LEU A 217 10.85 -6.17 -9.51
N CYS A 218 10.86 -4.86 -9.32
CA CYS A 218 10.33 -4.25 -8.11
C CYS A 218 9.86 -2.82 -8.35
N HIS A 219 9.10 -2.35 -7.39
CA HIS A 219 8.76 -0.95 -7.16
C HIS A 219 9.51 -0.42 -5.94
N MET A 220 9.49 0.87 -5.75
CA MET A 220 10.01 1.51 -4.54
C MET A 220 8.85 2.07 -3.73
N GLY A 221 8.67 1.53 -2.53
CA GLY A 221 7.71 2.04 -1.55
C GLY A 221 8.39 3.03 -0.62
N HIS A 222 7.73 4.14 -0.36
CA HIS A 222 8.22 5.20 0.52
C HIS A 222 7.22 5.40 1.64
N LEU A 223 7.71 5.51 2.86
CA LEU A 223 6.90 5.77 4.04
C LEU A 223 7.45 6.98 4.79
N MET A 224 6.54 7.81 5.26
CA MET A 224 6.83 8.85 6.23
C MET A 224 6.04 8.58 7.50
N THR A 225 6.72 8.50 8.63
CA THR A 225 6.15 8.21 9.95
C THR A 225 6.36 9.37 10.90
N GLU A 226 5.37 9.71 11.69
CA GLU A 226 5.58 10.55 12.86
C GLU A 226 6.18 9.68 14.00
N ASN A 227 7.10 10.26 14.79
CA ASN A 227 7.95 9.47 15.69
C ASN A 227 7.43 9.32 17.13
N ARG A 228 6.33 9.98 17.49
CA ARG A 228 5.78 9.89 18.85
C ARG A 228 4.97 8.60 19.04
N HIS A 229 4.13 8.27 18.03
CA HIS A 229 3.25 7.11 18.07
C HIS A 229 3.54 6.13 16.92
N ASN A 230 4.54 6.41 16.08
CA ASN A 230 4.92 5.64 14.89
C ASN A 230 3.76 5.48 13.88
N ILE A 231 2.96 6.52 13.70
CA ILE A 231 1.86 6.53 12.75
C ILE A 231 2.40 6.92 11.38
N ILE A 232 2.07 6.13 10.36
CA ILE A 232 2.38 6.46 8.97
C ILE A 232 1.51 7.64 8.54
N VAL A 233 2.14 8.76 8.20
CA VAL A 233 1.46 9.98 7.76
C VAL A 233 1.38 10.09 6.24
N ASP A 234 2.32 9.49 5.53
CA ASP A 234 2.34 9.44 4.07
C ASP A 234 2.93 8.12 3.57
N ALA A 235 2.40 7.61 2.46
CA ALA A 235 2.87 6.39 1.82
C ALA A 235 2.77 6.58 0.30
N ARG A 236 3.88 6.38 -0.40
CA ARG A 236 3.97 6.53 -1.86
C ARG A 236 4.61 5.32 -2.50
N LEU A 237 4.23 5.05 -3.73
CA LEU A 237 4.83 4.03 -4.57
C LEU A 237 5.38 4.67 -5.83
N THR A 238 6.62 4.36 -6.17
CA THR A 238 7.28 4.87 -7.39
C THR A 238 7.99 3.75 -8.13
N GLU A 239 8.38 4.03 -9.37
CA GLU A 239 9.30 3.16 -10.08
C GLU A 239 10.64 3.07 -9.35
N ALA A 240 11.21 1.87 -9.25
CA ALA A 240 12.49 1.67 -8.62
C ALA A 240 13.63 2.26 -9.48
N ASN A 241 14.29 3.28 -8.97
CA ASN A 241 15.48 3.87 -9.57
C ASN A 241 16.44 4.39 -8.46
N GLY A 242 17.62 4.84 -8.85
CA GLY A 242 18.68 5.26 -7.90
C GLY A 242 18.42 6.59 -7.18
N THR A 243 17.43 7.36 -7.58
CA THR A 243 17.11 8.69 -7.02
C THR A 243 15.75 8.77 -6.37
N ALA A 244 14.84 7.83 -6.67
CA ALA A 244 13.46 7.84 -6.22
C ALA A 244 13.31 8.00 -4.70
N GLU A 245 14.15 7.34 -3.90
CA GLU A 245 14.11 7.46 -2.44
C GLU A 245 14.22 8.92 -1.99
N ARG A 246 15.20 9.65 -2.53
CA ARG A 246 15.50 11.03 -2.12
C ARG A 246 14.49 12.03 -2.67
N THR A 247 14.12 11.90 -3.93
CA THR A 247 13.15 12.82 -4.54
C THR A 247 11.78 12.70 -3.90
N THR A 248 11.28 11.48 -3.74
CA THR A 248 9.98 11.25 -3.11
C THR A 248 9.98 11.66 -1.63
N ALA A 249 11.09 11.44 -0.91
CA ALA A 249 11.18 11.89 0.47
C ALA A 249 11.12 13.42 0.59
N LEU A 250 11.70 14.18 -0.35
CA LEU A 250 11.57 15.64 -0.38
C LEU A 250 10.13 16.08 -0.62
N ASP A 251 9.43 15.42 -1.54
CA ASP A 251 8.01 15.69 -1.81
C ASP A 251 7.14 15.39 -0.58
N MET A 252 7.42 14.28 0.13
CA MET A 252 6.70 13.91 1.36
C MET A 252 6.97 14.92 2.49
N ILE A 253 8.21 15.41 2.60
CA ILE A 253 8.59 16.43 3.58
C ILE A 253 7.86 17.75 3.26
N ASP A 254 7.79 18.13 1.97
CA ASP A 254 7.09 19.37 1.56
C ASP A 254 5.60 19.32 1.90
N ASP A 255 4.98 18.17 1.72
CA ASP A 255 3.54 18.02 1.97
C ASP A 255 3.18 17.93 3.46
N ASN A 256 4.04 17.33 4.29
CA ASN A 256 3.67 16.94 5.66
C ASN A 256 4.46 17.66 6.76
N ALA A 257 5.72 18.04 6.54
CA ALA A 257 6.52 18.69 7.56
C ALA A 257 6.17 20.18 7.69
N HIS A 258 6.37 20.73 8.89
CA HIS A 258 6.14 22.12 9.20
C HIS A 258 7.46 22.80 9.60
N PRO A 259 7.54 24.14 9.54
CA PRO A 259 8.69 24.86 10.08
C PRO A 259 8.96 24.47 11.53
N GLY A 260 10.18 24.06 11.84
CA GLY A 260 10.57 23.55 13.14
C GLY A 260 10.48 22.02 13.32
N SER A 261 9.90 21.29 12.36
CA SER A 261 9.93 19.83 12.36
C SER A 261 11.36 19.31 12.13
N THR A 262 11.66 18.13 12.68
CA THR A 262 12.90 17.40 12.37
C THR A 262 12.56 16.14 11.57
N VAL A 263 13.44 15.79 10.64
CA VAL A 263 13.28 14.59 9.80
C VAL A 263 14.48 13.68 9.98
N GLY A 264 14.23 12.44 10.41
CA GLY A 264 15.23 11.37 10.45
C GLY A 264 15.22 10.59 9.13
N ALA A 265 16.39 10.28 8.61
CA ALA A 265 16.55 9.48 7.41
C ALA A 265 17.79 8.58 7.53
N ASP A 266 17.84 7.48 6.78
CA ASP A 266 19.00 6.59 6.69
C ASP A 266 20.20 7.33 6.04
N LYS A 267 21.39 6.79 6.27
CA LYS A 267 22.65 7.32 5.72
C LYS A 267 22.65 7.51 4.19
N ASN A 268 21.86 6.71 3.48
CA ASN A 268 21.73 6.81 2.02
C ASN A 268 21.11 8.14 1.55
N TYR A 269 20.40 8.84 2.43
CA TYR A 269 19.84 10.18 2.18
C TYR A 269 20.86 11.31 2.44
N ASP A 270 22.03 11.03 3.01
CA ASP A 270 23.05 12.04 3.34
C ASP A 270 23.79 12.49 2.08
N THR A 271 23.10 13.21 1.23
CA THR A 271 23.66 13.88 0.06
C THR A 271 23.45 15.39 0.17
N ALA A 272 24.40 16.17 -0.35
CA ALA A 272 24.30 17.63 -0.30
C ALA A 272 23.00 18.15 -0.92
N GLU A 273 22.55 17.53 -2.01
CA GLU A 273 21.30 17.87 -2.70
C GLU A 273 20.06 17.60 -1.84
N PHE A 274 20.00 16.44 -1.17
CA PHE A 274 18.86 16.11 -0.29
C PHE A 274 18.82 17.04 0.92
N VAL A 275 19.98 17.29 1.55
CA VAL A 275 20.05 18.20 2.70
C VAL A 275 19.64 19.62 2.31
N ALA A 276 20.16 20.13 1.19
CA ALA A 276 19.80 21.45 0.68
C ALA A 276 18.32 21.53 0.30
N GLY A 277 17.78 20.48 -0.33
CA GLY A 277 16.35 20.36 -0.68
C GLY A 277 15.46 20.39 0.55
N ALA A 278 15.75 19.57 1.56
CA ALA A 278 14.98 19.52 2.81
C ALA A 278 14.99 20.87 3.55
N VAL A 279 16.13 21.55 3.60
CA VAL A 279 16.27 22.90 4.18
C VAL A 279 15.48 23.93 3.37
N ASN A 280 15.55 23.92 2.04
CA ASN A 280 14.85 24.86 1.17
C ASN A 280 13.33 24.71 1.26
N VAL A 281 12.82 23.48 1.33
CA VAL A 281 11.39 23.19 1.53
C VAL A 281 10.90 23.81 2.83
N ALA A 282 11.63 23.65 3.91
CA ALA A 282 11.27 24.22 5.19
C ALA A 282 11.34 25.77 5.18
N VAL A 283 12.34 26.36 4.56
CA VAL A 283 12.49 27.81 4.41
C VAL A 283 11.39 28.39 3.50
N CYS A 284 11.03 27.70 2.42
CA CYS A 284 9.97 28.15 1.52
C CYS A 284 8.58 28.22 2.21
N ARG A 285 8.29 27.30 3.13
CA ARG A 285 7.08 27.39 3.96
C ARG A 285 7.12 28.51 4.99
N MET A 286 8.30 28.80 5.54
CA MET A 286 8.49 29.94 6.44
C MET A 286 8.25 31.27 5.74
N SER A 287 8.72 31.45 4.50
CA SER A 287 8.54 32.71 3.74
C SER A 287 7.06 33.03 3.44
N ARG A 288 6.18 32.05 3.49
CA ARG A 288 4.71 32.25 3.37
C ARG A 288 4.02 32.67 4.66
N ARG A 289 4.70 32.59 5.82
CA ARG A 289 4.07 32.85 7.12
C ARG A 289 4.78 33.84 8.02
N THR A 290 6.12 33.94 8.01
CA THR A 290 6.89 34.90 8.86
C THR A 290 8.32 35.09 8.35
N THR A 291 8.94 36.24 8.63
CA THR A 291 10.35 36.54 8.32
C THR A 291 11.32 35.63 9.10
N PRO A 292 12.32 35.01 8.46
CA PRO A 292 13.19 34.04 9.13
C PRO A 292 14.29 34.71 9.99
N THR A 293 14.46 34.19 11.19
CA THR A 293 15.63 34.52 12.03
C THR A 293 16.20 33.22 12.60
N ALA A 294 17.03 32.50 11.90
CA ALA A 294 18.13 31.64 12.35
C ALA A 294 18.51 30.53 11.32
N ALA A 295 19.77 30.13 11.35
CA ALA A 295 20.35 29.15 10.44
C ALA A 295 20.10 27.69 10.88
N PRO A 296 20.02 26.72 9.95
CA PRO A 296 19.76 25.31 10.25
C PRO A 296 20.96 24.63 10.92
N ARG A 297 20.68 23.70 11.86
CA ARG A 297 21.70 22.86 12.50
C ARG A 297 21.60 21.41 12.04
N LEU A 298 22.73 20.85 11.61
CA LEU A 298 22.94 19.44 11.39
C LEU A 298 23.34 18.76 12.71
N MET A 299 22.62 17.72 13.14
CA MET A 299 23.02 16.90 14.28
C MET A 299 23.51 15.51 13.81
N GLY A 300 24.54 14.99 14.48
CA GLY A 300 25.22 13.72 14.16
C GLY A 300 24.40 12.46 14.45
N ALA A 301 24.88 11.34 14.00
CA ALA A 301 24.22 10.04 13.77
C ALA A 301 23.37 9.48 14.94
N PRO A 302 22.14 8.95 14.68
CA PRO A 302 21.54 8.96 13.35
C PRO A 302 21.29 10.39 12.94
N ARG A 303 21.62 10.75 11.68
CA ARG A 303 21.56 12.14 11.25
C ARG A 303 20.12 12.62 11.23
N VAL A 304 19.80 13.48 12.14
CA VAL A 304 18.53 14.20 12.20
C VAL A 304 18.72 15.53 11.50
N ILE A 305 18.00 15.77 10.44
CA ILE A 305 17.95 17.07 9.76
C ILE A 305 16.97 17.92 10.53
N GLY A 306 17.49 18.78 11.43
CA GLY A 306 16.67 19.73 12.18
C GLY A 306 16.48 20.99 11.35
N VAL A 307 15.26 21.35 11.06
CA VAL A 307 14.88 22.62 10.49
C VAL A 307 14.35 23.47 11.64
N THR A 308 15.25 24.18 12.30
CA THR A 308 14.87 25.16 13.33
C THR A 308 14.53 26.49 12.68
N PRO A 309 13.47 27.18 13.14
CA PRO A 309 13.06 28.47 12.61
C PRO A 309 14.12 29.56 12.81
#